data_48c578a109b07e287d9d7bd149175f98
#
_entry.id   48c578a109b07e287d9d7bd149175f98
#
_cell.length_a   1.000
_cell.length_b   1.000
_cell.length_c   1.000
_cell.angle_alpha   90.00
_cell.angle_beta   90.00
_cell.angle_gamma   90.00
#
_symmetry.space_group_name_H-M   'P 1'
#
loop_
_entity.id
_entity.type
_entity.pdbx_description
1 polymer ?
#
loop_
_entity_poly.entity_id
_entity_poly.type
_entity_poly.pdbx_seq_one_letter_code
_entity_poly.pdbx_strand_id
1 'polypeptide(L)'
;MKYIVESIGMFRQVHVVEAKNEEEAYEIAETADDNWQQFLGTTKVDVSECTEEHLSVYRKKEYWWEGESFKDENGEIKYRHPNGSVS
;
A
#
# COMPACT_ATOMS: atom_id res chain seq x y z
N MET A 1 -18.41 -4.76 -11.69
CA MET A 1 -17.22 -4.51 -12.52
C MET A 1 -15.98 -4.42 -11.66
N LYS A 2 -14.85 -4.90 -12.15
CA LYS A 2 -13.57 -4.81 -11.45
C LYS A 2 -12.73 -3.68 -12.01
N TYR A 3 -12.03 -2.99 -11.12
CA TYR A 3 -11.13 -1.88 -11.47
C TYR A 3 -9.76 -2.11 -10.87
N ILE A 4 -8.74 -1.62 -11.56
CA ILE A 4 -7.39 -1.52 -11.02
C ILE A 4 -7.22 -0.09 -10.53
N VAL A 5 -6.89 0.06 -9.24
CA VAL A 5 -6.69 1.37 -8.61
C VAL A 5 -5.25 1.48 -8.18
N GLU A 6 -4.55 2.49 -8.69
CA GLU A 6 -3.20 2.82 -8.26
C GLU A 6 -3.27 4.09 -7.41
N SER A 7 -2.69 4.02 -6.22
CA SER A 7 -2.65 5.15 -5.29
C SER A 7 -1.33 5.16 -4.53
N ILE A 8 -0.97 6.34 -4.03
CA ILE A 8 0.23 6.53 -3.23
C ILE A 8 -0.19 6.93 -1.82
N GLY A 9 0.28 6.17 -0.83
CA GLY A 9 0.05 6.48 0.57
C GLY A 9 1.17 7.34 1.15
N MET A 10 0.81 8.25 2.06
CA MET A 10 1.75 9.08 2.81
C MET A 10 1.65 8.78 4.29
N PHE A 11 2.79 8.73 4.96
CA PHE A 11 2.87 8.45 6.39
C PHE A 11 3.72 9.49 7.07
N ARG A 12 3.40 9.76 8.34
CA ARG A 12 4.26 10.53 9.23
C ARG A 12 4.74 9.60 10.32
N GLN A 13 6.04 9.58 10.54
CA GLN A 13 6.60 8.88 11.69
C GLN A 13 7.63 9.78 12.36
N VAL A 14 7.64 9.73 13.68
CA VAL A 14 8.56 10.53 14.50
C VAL A 14 9.10 9.62 15.59
N HIS A 15 10.41 9.52 15.68
CA HIS A 15 11.03 8.74 16.73
C HIS A 15 12.43 9.28 17.06
N VAL A 16 12.95 8.89 18.21
CA VAL A 16 14.26 9.30 18.65
C VAL A 16 15.30 8.35 18.07
N VAL A 17 16.36 8.92 17.51
CA VAL A 17 17.47 8.18 16.92
C VAL A 17 18.78 8.62 17.57
N GLU A 18 19.59 7.67 18.02
CA GLU A 18 20.94 7.94 18.50
C GLU A 18 21.91 7.82 17.32
N ALA A 19 22.62 8.91 17.01
CA ALA A 19 23.50 8.98 15.85
C ALA A 19 24.63 9.98 16.09
N LYS A 20 25.65 9.92 15.25
CA LYS A 20 26.80 10.79 15.31
C LYS A 20 26.56 12.17 14.71
N ASN A 21 25.63 12.27 13.77
CA ASN A 21 25.27 13.52 13.08
C ASN A 21 23.86 13.38 12.48
N GLU A 22 23.34 14.46 11.91
CA GLU A 22 22.00 14.50 11.34
C GLU A 22 21.81 13.55 10.15
N GLU A 23 22.84 13.43 9.31
CA GLU A 23 22.81 12.56 8.15
C GLU A 23 22.67 11.09 8.56
N GLU A 24 23.46 10.66 9.53
CA GLU A 24 23.35 9.29 10.06
C GLU A 24 22.01 9.07 10.75
N ALA A 25 21.50 10.09 11.46
CA ALA A 25 20.19 10.00 12.10
C ALA A 25 19.08 9.76 11.09
N TYR A 26 19.08 10.48 9.98
CA TYR A 26 18.09 10.29 8.91
C TYR A 26 18.22 8.90 8.28
N GLU A 27 19.43 8.46 8.02
CA GLU A 27 19.72 7.15 7.45
C GLU A 27 19.18 6.01 8.33
N ILE A 28 19.43 6.10 9.63
CA ILE A 28 18.91 5.12 10.60
C ILE A 28 17.38 5.16 10.62
N ALA A 29 16.80 6.35 10.61
CA ALA A 29 15.34 6.51 10.63
C ALA A 29 14.67 5.89 9.40
N GLU A 30 15.26 6.04 8.21
CA GLU A 30 14.73 5.47 6.97
C GLU A 30 14.72 3.94 7.00
N THR A 31 15.71 3.33 7.63
CA THR A 31 15.87 1.88 7.67
C THR A 31 15.19 1.24 8.86
N ALA A 32 14.76 2.04 9.84
CA ALA A 32 14.12 1.53 11.05
C ALA A 32 12.72 0.97 10.70
N ASP A 33 12.46 -0.25 11.18
CA ASP A 33 11.13 -0.85 11.07
C ASP A 33 10.29 -0.31 12.22
N ASP A 34 9.49 0.71 11.92
CA ASP A 34 8.70 1.42 12.91
C ASP A 34 7.22 1.17 12.70
N ASN A 35 6.55 0.73 13.76
CA ASN A 35 5.12 0.47 13.77
C ASN A 35 4.30 1.71 14.14
N TRP A 36 4.95 2.81 14.53
CA TRP A 36 4.30 4.03 14.98
C TRP A 36 4.24 5.05 13.84
N GLN A 37 3.32 4.81 12.92
CA GLN A 37 3.13 5.66 11.76
C GLN A 37 1.73 6.26 11.77
N GLN A 38 1.65 7.55 11.50
CA GLN A 38 0.37 8.20 11.23
C GLN A 38 0.11 8.20 9.74
N PHE A 39 -0.94 7.53 9.32
CA PHE A 39 -1.36 7.56 7.92
C PHE A 39 -1.98 8.92 7.61
N LEU A 40 -1.45 9.63 6.62
CA LEU A 40 -1.90 10.97 6.24
C LEU A 40 -2.88 11.00 5.09
N GLY A 41 -3.05 9.88 4.42
CA GLY A 41 -3.98 9.76 3.31
C GLY A 41 -3.35 9.17 2.07
N THR A 42 -4.17 9.04 1.03
CA THR A 42 -3.72 8.56 -0.27
C THR A 42 -4.01 9.58 -1.35
N THR A 43 -3.17 9.59 -2.37
CA THR A 43 -3.42 10.32 -3.60
C THR A 43 -3.69 9.31 -4.71
N LYS A 44 -4.82 9.48 -5.38
CA LYS A 44 -5.16 8.64 -6.53
C LYS A 44 -4.19 8.93 -7.67
N VAL A 45 -3.60 7.89 -8.23
CA VAL A 45 -2.75 7.99 -9.42
C VAL A 45 -3.57 7.65 -10.66
N ASP A 46 -4.25 6.50 -10.64
CA ASP A 46 -5.05 6.05 -11.77
C ASP A 46 -6.16 5.10 -11.32
N VAL A 47 -7.26 5.12 -12.05
CA VAL A 47 -8.34 4.14 -11.91
C VAL A 47 -8.73 3.69 -13.31
N SER A 48 -8.61 2.42 -13.59
CA SER A 48 -8.94 1.86 -14.90
C SER A 48 -9.71 0.57 -14.75
N GLU A 49 -10.47 0.21 -15.79
CA GLU A 49 -11.16 -1.06 -15.83
C GLU A 49 -10.17 -2.21 -15.81
N CYS A 50 -10.46 -3.24 -15.01
CA CYS A 50 -9.60 -4.41 -14.89
C CYS A 50 -9.76 -5.31 -16.14
N THR A 51 -8.79 -5.24 -17.03
CA THR A 51 -8.70 -6.09 -18.22
C THR A 51 -7.48 -6.99 -18.13
N GLU A 52 -7.45 -8.07 -18.89
CA GLU A 52 -6.28 -8.96 -18.94
C GLU A 52 -5.02 -8.23 -19.40
N GLU A 53 -5.18 -7.29 -20.31
CA GLU A 53 -4.09 -6.46 -20.80
C GLU A 53 -3.47 -5.62 -19.69
N HIS A 54 -4.30 -4.92 -18.90
CA HIS A 54 -3.84 -4.13 -17.79
C HIS A 54 -3.23 -5.00 -16.68
N LEU A 55 -3.83 -6.14 -16.37
CA LEU A 55 -3.30 -7.06 -15.38
C LEU A 55 -1.90 -7.55 -15.76
N SER A 56 -1.67 -7.86 -17.03
CA SER A 56 -0.35 -8.33 -17.48
C SER A 56 0.73 -7.29 -17.29
N VAL A 57 0.38 -6.00 -17.41
CA VAL A 57 1.32 -4.89 -17.15
C VAL A 57 1.61 -4.75 -15.66
N TYR A 58 0.56 -4.72 -14.83
CA TYR A 58 0.72 -4.47 -13.39
C TYR A 58 1.37 -5.63 -12.65
N ARG A 59 1.14 -6.88 -13.06
CA ARG A 59 1.76 -8.06 -12.43
C ARG A 59 3.29 -8.07 -12.49
N LYS A 60 3.87 -7.29 -13.37
CA LYS A 60 5.32 -7.14 -13.49
C LYS A 60 5.90 -6.09 -12.53
N LYS A 61 5.03 -5.34 -11.84
CA LYS A 61 5.46 -4.29 -10.91
C LYS A 61 5.76 -4.88 -9.53
N GLU A 62 6.80 -4.41 -8.87
CA GLU A 62 7.18 -4.86 -7.53
C GLU A 62 6.11 -4.58 -6.48
N TYR A 63 5.33 -3.52 -6.68
CA TYR A 63 4.26 -3.12 -5.78
C TYR A 63 2.91 -3.75 -6.11
N TRP A 64 2.87 -4.70 -7.02
CA TRP A 64 1.63 -5.40 -7.36
C TRP A 64 1.19 -6.28 -6.19
N TRP A 65 -0.09 -6.26 -5.92
CA TRP A 65 -0.70 -7.03 -4.85
C TRP A 65 -1.79 -7.94 -5.42
N GLU A 66 -1.59 -9.24 -5.33
CA GLU A 66 -2.58 -10.22 -5.81
C GLU A 66 -3.75 -10.30 -4.84
N GLY A 67 -4.93 -10.59 -5.40
CA GLY A 67 -6.17 -10.60 -4.65
C GLY A 67 -7.02 -9.40 -4.99
N GLU A 68 -8.12 -9.25 -4.30
CA GLU A 68 -9.04 -8.16 -4.58
C GLU A 68 -9.78 -7.71 -3.32
N SER A 69 -10.01 -6.41 -3.22
CA SER A 69 -10.82 -5.82 -2.15
C SER A 69 -12.25 -5.66 -2.64
N PHE A 70 -13.20 -5.82 -1.74
CA PHE A 70 -14.61 -5.64 -2.08
C PHE A 70 -15.37 -5.14 -0.86
N LYS A 71 -16.55 -4.59 -1.10
CA LYS A 71 -17.47 -4.17 -0.04
C LYS A 71 -18.51 -5.27 0.14
N ASP A 72 -18.68 -5.75 1.37
CA ASP A 72 -19.66 -6.79 1.66
C ASP A 72 -21.07 -6.23 1.82
N GLU A 73 -22.03 -7.09 2.19
CA GLU A 73 -23.43 -6.72 2.35
C GLU A 73 -23.65 -5.66 3.41
N ASN A 74 -22.79 -5.60 4.41
CA ASN A 74 -22.86 -4.66 5.53
C ASN A 74 -22.11 -3.35 5.24
N GLY A 75 -21.52 -3.21 4.07
CA GLY A 75 -20.73 -2.05 3.71
C GLY A 75 -19.30 -2.08 4.25
N GLU A 76 -18.85 -3.20 4.80
CA GLU A 76 -17.49 -3.36 5.29
C GLU A 76 -16.54 -3.74 4.16
N ILE A 77 -15.33 -3.19 4.18
CA ILE A 77 -14.30 -3.51 3.20
C ILE A 77 -13.59 -4.79 3.63
N LYS A 78 -13.59 -5.77 2.74
CA LYS A 78 -12.92 -7.07 2.95
C LYS A 78 -11.98 -7.37 1.80
N TYR A 79 -11.08 -8.31 2.03
CA TYR A 79 -10.07 -8.70 1.06
C TYR A 79 -10.22 -10.19 0.72
N ARG A 80 -10.28 -10.48 -0.57
CA ARG A 80 -10.30 -11.86 -1.09
C ARG A 80 -8.90 -12.24 -1.55
N HIS A 81 -8.34 -13.23 -0.87
CA HIS A 81 -7.01 -13.73 -1.20
C HIS A 81 -7.01 -14.55 -2.50
N PRO A 82 -5.85 -14.71 -3.15
CA PRO A 82 -5.77 -15.50 -4.40
C PRO A 82 -6.26 -16.94 -4.27
N ASN A 83 -6.20 -17.52 -3.07
CA ASN A 83 -6.69 -18.88 -2.81
C ASN A 83 -8.20 -18.96 -2.58
N GLY A 84 -8.91 -17.82 -2.64
CA GLY A 84 -10.35 -17.73 -2.43
C GLY A 84 -10.79 -17.43 -1.00
N SER A 85 -9.90 -17.43 -0.03
CA SER A 85 -10.26 -17.09 1.34
C SER A 85 -10.52 -15.59 1.48
N VAL A 86 -11.36 -15.23 2.46
CA VAL A 86 -11.74 -13.83 2.72
C VAL A 86 -11.36 -13.45 4.13
N SER A 87 -10.78 -12.27 4.25
CA SER A 87 -10.37 -11.74 5.55
C SER A 87 -10.81 -10.29 5.75
#